data_08286f31e53b25d64f534aa7364ff0fa
#
_entry.id   08286f31e53b25d64f534aa7364ff0fa
#
_cell.length_a   1.000
_cell.length_b   1.000
_cell.length_c   1.000
_cell.angle_alpha   90.00
_cell.angle_beta   90.00
_cell.angle_gamma   90.00
#
_symmetry.space_group_name_H-M   'P 1'
#
loop_
_entity.id
_entity.type
_entity.pdbx_description
1 polymer ?
#
loop_
_entity_poly.entity_id
_entity_poly.type
_entity_poly.pdbx_seq_one_letter_code
_entity_poly.pdbx_strand_id
1 'polypeptide(L)'
;MTVRIERLAARHQRGAFDCGDAALNEFLQRQAGQLARKGFGKTYAALADDCRSVTGFITISAGQTKTAQLPPDPKLPRYPVPILRIGRLAVDHRQQAEGIGQELMAFALQLALEFSQHVGLYAVVVDAKHAKAKAFYESLGFTASLDDALCLYLPLSTLQQAV
;
A
#
# COMPACT_ATOMS: atom_id res chain seq x y z
N MET A 1 16.41 2.63 -12.19
CA MET A 1 16.25 1.19 -12.32
C MET A 1 14.79 0.81 -12.16
N THR A 2 14.24 0.14 -13.14
CA THR A 2 12.83 -0.23 -13.12
C THR A 2 12.65 -1.55 -12.38
N VAL A 3 11.84 -1.54 -11.34
CA VAL A 3 11.51 -2.74 -10.56
C VAL A 3 10.34 -3.44 -11.22
N ARG A 4 10.46 -4.74 -11.44
CA ARG A 4 9.35 -5.53 -11.96
C ARG A 4 8.36 -5.82 -10.82
N ILE A 5 7.11 -5.42 -11.02
CA ILE A 5 6.04 -5.64 -10.05
C ILE A 5 4.95 -6.45 -10.73
N GLU A 6 4.55 -7.56 -10.10
CA GLU A 6 3.50 -8.45 -10.60
C GLU A 6 2.55 -8.83 -9.48
N ARG A 7 1.33 -9.16 -9.86
CA ARG A 7 0.38 -9.75 -8.92
C ARG A 7 0.99 -11.04 -8.35
N LEU A 8 0.94 -11.20 -7.04
CA LEU A 8 1.51 -12.37 -6.38
C LEU A 8 0.91 -13.65 -6.94
N ALA A 9 1.77 -14.59 -7.33
CA ALA A 9 1.37 -15.85 -7.92
C ALA A 9 2.16 -16.99 -7.30
N ALA A 10 1.68 -18.24 -7.52
CA ALA A 10 2.31 -19.43 -6.95
C ALA A 10 3.76 -19.62 -7.40
N ARG A 11 4.11 -19.13 -8.60
CA ARG A 11 5.48 -19.26 -9.13
C ARG A 11 6.48 -18.35 -8.41
N HIS A 12 6.00 -17.33 -7.67
CA HIS A 12 6.88 -16.40 -6.98
C HIS A 12 7.47 -17.04 -5.73
N GLN A 13 8.79 -16.99 -5.61
CA GLN A 13 9.50 -17.58 -4.48
C GLN A 13 9.55 -16.60 -3.33
N ARG A 14 8.97 -16.99 -2.20
CA ARG A 14 8.82 -16.14 -1.02
C ARG A 14 9.41 -16.75 0.25
N GLY A 15 9.95 -17.96 0.17
CA GLY A 15 10.47 -18.67 1.34
C GLY A 15 11.67 -18.00 1.99
N ALA A 16 12.50 -17.30 1.22
CA ALA A 16 13.69 -16.61 1.71
C ALA A 16 13.42 -15.14 2.04
N PHE A 17 12.20 -14.64 1.83
CA PHE A 17 11.85 -13.24 2.10
C PHE A 17 11.93 -12.96 3.60
N ASP A 18 12.65 -11.90 3.94
CA ASP A 18 12.79 -11.46 5.32
C ASP A 18 12.92 -9.95 5.39
N CYS A 19 11.84 -9.29 5.83
CA CYS A 19 11.84 -7.83 5.99
C CYS A 19 12.21 -7.38 7.40
N GLY A 20 12.54 -8.32 8.29
CA GLY A 20 12.83 -8.02 9.68
C GLY A 20 11.60 -8.04 10.59
N ASP A 21 10.41 -8.24 10.04
CA ASP A 21 9.16 -8.33 10.79
C ASP A 21 8.54 -9.70 10.54
N ALA A 22 8.52 -10.53 11.59
CA ALA A 22 8.06 -11.91 11.47
C ALA A 22 6.60 -12.02 10.99
N ALA A 23 5.74 -11.11 11.44
CA ALA A 23 4.33 -11.14 11.06
C ALA A 23 4.14 -10.82 9.57
N LEU A 24 4.91 -9.88 9.03
CA LEU A 24 4.86 -9.55 7.60
C LEU A 24 5.45 -10.67 6.76
N ASN A 25 6.53 -11.30 7.21
CA ASN A 25 7.11 -12.45 6.52
C ASN A 25 6.11 -13.61 6.45
N GLU A 26 5.46 -13.92 7.56
CA GLU A 26 4.46 -14.99 7.63
C GLU A 26 3.25 -14.68 6.75
N PHE A 27 2.81 -13.42 6.75
CA PHE A 27 1.69 -13.03 5.89
C PHE A 27 2.01 -13.32 4.41
N LEU A 28 3.17 -12.90 3.93
CA LEU A 28 3.56 -13.12 2.55
C LEU A 28 3.64 -14.62 2.22
N GLN A 29 4.25 -15.38 3.12
CA GLN A 29 4.53 -16.80 2.88
C GLN A 29 3.29 -17.67 2.99
N ARG A 30 2.32 -17.35 3.86
CA ARG A 30 1.24 -18.27 4.22
C ARG A 30 -0.16 -17.71 4.06
N GLN A 31 -0.36 -16.39 4.05
CA GLN A 31 -1.70 -15.80 4.14
C GLN A 31 -2.11 -15.01 2.89
N ALA A 32 -1.15 -14.39 2.20
CA ALA A 32 -1.46 -13.47 1.10
C ALA A 32 -2.25 -14.12 -0.03
N GLY A 33 -1.88 -15.33 -0.43
CA GLY A 33 -2.57 -16.04 -1.50
C GLY A 33 -4.01 -16.38 -1.14
N GLN A 34 -4.23 -16.84 0.09
CA GLN A 34 -5.58 -17.17 0.57
C GLN A 34 -6.44 -15.93 0.67
N LEU A 35 -5.90 -14.82 1.18
CA LEU A 35 -6.62 -13.56 1.29
C LEU A 35 -7.08 -13.07 -0.08
N ALA A 36 -6.21 -13.19 -1.09
CA ALA A 36 -6.52 -12.81 -2.46
C ALA A 36 -7.65 -13.68 -3.05
N ARG A 37 -7.60 -14.99 -2.83
CA ARG A 37 -8.63 -15.91 -3.32
C ARG A 37 -9.99 -15.63 -2.68
N LYS A 38 -10.02 -15.18 -1.43
CA LYS A 38 -11.26 -14.82 -0.74
C LYS A 38 -11.77 -13.42 -1.06
N GLY A 39 -11.01 -12.63 -1.81
CA GLY A 39 -11.42 -11.30 -2.21
C GLY A 39 -11.25 -10.22 -1.15
N PHE A 40 -10.45 -10.48 -0.11
CA PHE A 40 -10.26 -9.52 0.99
C PHE A 40 -9.09 -8.57 0.78
N GLY A 41 -8.20 -8.87 -0.17
CA GLY A 41 -7.08 -8.01 -0.50
C GLY A 41 -6.23 -8.66 -1.57
N LYS A 42 -5.58 -7.83 -2.37
CA LYS A 42 -4.68 -8.31 -3.43
C LYS A 42 -3.26 -7.91 -3.09
N THR A 43 -2.32 -8.82 -3.31
CA THR A 43 -0.90 -8.58 -3.04
C THR A 43 -0.13 -8.54 -4.36
N TYR A 44 0.73 -7.53 -4.47
CA TYR A 44 1.64 -7.35 -5.60
C TYR A 44 3.07 -7.48 -5.10
N ALA A 45 3.89 -8.18 -5.87
CA ALA A 45 5.26 -8.47 -5.48
C ALA A 45 6.24 -7.74 -6.38
N ALA A 46 7.25 -7.13 -5.78
CA ALA A 46 8.43 -6.68 -6.47
C ALA A 46 9.38 -7.88 -6.58
N LEU A 47 9.96 -8.08 -7.75
CA LEU A 47 10.74 -9.27 -8.05
C LEU A 47 12.19 -8.91 -8.35
N ALA A 48 13.09 -9.83 -7.98
CA ALA A 48 14.49 -9.76 -8.36
C ALA A 48 14.67 -10.01 -9.86
N ASP A 49 15.91 -9.94 -10.34
CA ASP A 49 16.22 -10.12 -11.75
C ASP A 49 15.83 -11.50 -12.29
N ASP A 50 15.71 -12.51 -11.43
CA ASP A 50 15.24 -13.85 -11.80
C ASP A 50 13.74 -13.90 -12.11
N CYS A 51 13.00 -12.82 -11.89
CA CYS A 51 11.56 -12.71 -12.07
C CYS A 51 10.76 -13.70 -11.21
N ARG A 52 11.32 -14.21 -10.13
CA ARG A 52 10.71 -15.18 -9.23
C ARG A 52 10.84 -14.82 -7.76
N SER A 53 12.04 -14.38 -7.33
CA SER A 53 12.31 -14.11 -5.91
C SER A 53 11.66 -12.80 -5.50
N VAL A 54 10.84 -12.83 -4.46
CA VAL A 54 10.14 -11.65 -3.95
C VAL A 54 11.12 -10.79 -3.14
N THR A 55 11.28 -9.54 -3.54
CA THR A 55 12.13 -8.57 -2.84
C THR A 55 11.31 -7.55 -2.05
N GLY A 56 10.03 -7.44 -2.32
CA GLY A 56 9.11 -6.59 -1.58
C GLY A 56 7.68 -6.91 -1.96
N PHE A 57 6.71 -6.45 -1.17
CA PHE A 57 5.31 -6.64 -1.52
C PHE A 57 4.45 -5.53 -0.95
N ILE A 58 3.26 -5.37 -1.55
CA ILE A 58 2.24 -4.43 -1.10
C ILE A 58 0.88 -5.11 -1.19
N THR A 59 0.05 -4.93 -0.16
CA THR A 59 -1.30 -5.49 -0.13
C THR A 59 -2.32 -4.36 -0.15
N ILE A 60 -3.29 -4.44 -1.05
CA ILE A 60 -4.24 -3.39 -1.36
C ILE A 60 -5.66 -3.95 -1.22
N SER A 61 -6.55 -3.18 -0.60
CA SER A 61 -7.96 -3.52 -0.49
C SER A 61 -8.83 -2.27 -0.58
N ALA A 62 -10.10 -2.46 -0.94
CA ALA A 62 -11.08 -1.39 -0.89
C ALA A 62 -11.57 -1.22 0.56
N GLY A 63 -11.90 0.01 0.93
CA GLY A 63 -12.39 0.28 2.27
C GLY A 63 -13.14 1.60 2.32
N GLN A 64 -13.45 2.02 3.54
CA GLN A 64 -14.05 3.31 3.78
C GLN A 64 -13.51 3.88 5.09
N THR A 65 -13.52 5.19 5.19
CA THR A 65 -13.10 5.88 6.40
C THR A 65 -14.15 6.90 6.82
N LYS A 66 -14.20 7.18 8.13
CA LYS A 66 -15.11 8.19 8.64
C LYS A 66 -14.61 9.57 8.27
N THR A 67 -15.55 10.46 7.91
CA THR A 67 -15.22 11.86 7.57
C THR A 67 -14.50 12.55 8.72
N ALA A 68 -14.83 12.21 9.97
CA ALA A 68 -14.20 12.80 11.15
C ALA A 68 -12.69 12.51 11.26
N GLN A 69 -12.18 11.49 10.56
CA GLN A 69 -10.75 11.16 10.54
C GLN A 69 -9.96 12.05 9.58
N LEU A 70 -10.66 12.75 8.69
CA LEU A 70 -10.06 13.63 7.69
C LEU A 70 -10.14 15.08 8.14
N PRO A 71 -9.28 15.98 7.62
CA PRO A 71 -9.38 17.40 7.94
C PRO A 71 -10.78 17.94 7.60
N PRO A 72 -11.28 18.91 8.34
CA PRO A 72 -12.55 19.54 8.03
C PRO A 72 -12.54 20.09 6.60
N ASP A 73 -13.44 19.61 5.78
CA ASP A 73 -13.65 20.09 4.42
C ASP A 73 -15.15 20.13 4.19
N PRO A 74 -15.74 21.32 3.93
CA PRO A 74 -17.18 21.43 3.72
C PRO A 74 -17.68 20.63 2.51
N LYS A 75 -16.80 20.20 1.62
CA LYS A 75 -17.16 19.37 0.46
C LYS A 75 -17.27 17.90 0.79
N LEU A 76 -16.78 17.46 1.96
CA LEU A 76 -16.85 16.05 2.34
C LEU A 76 -18.27 15.68 2.75
N PRO A 77 -18.78 14.52 2.31
CA PRO A 77 -20.10 14.06 2.72
C PRO A 77 -20.10 13.64 4.19
N ARG A 78 -21.29 13.55 4.78
CA ARG A 78 -21.45 13.10 6.17
C ARG A 78 -21.35 11.58 6.33
N TYR A 79 -21.46 10.82 5.24
CA TYR A 79 -21.31 9.37 5.26
C TYR A 79 -19.86 8.97 5.03
N PRO A 80 -19.48 7.72 5.31
CA PRO A 80 -18.10 7.25 5.11
C PRO A 80 -17.64 7.42 3.67
N VAL A 81 -16.39 7.80 3.51
CA VAL A 81 -15.79 8.05 2.19
C VAL A 81 -15.06 6.83 1.68
N PRO A 82 -15.16 6.50 0.39
CA PRO A 82 -14.46 5.36 -0.18
C PRO A 82 -12.97 5.61 -0.27
N ILE A 83 -12.19 4.62 0.13
CA ILE A 83 -10.73 4.69 0.11
C ILE A 83 -10.12 3.41 -0.42
N LEU A 84 -8.89 3.51 -0.93
CA LEU A 84 -8.04 2.36 -1.18
C LEU A 84 -7.10 2.24 0.01
N ARG A 85 -7.10 1.08 0.67
CA ARG A 85 -6.26 0.85 1.84
C ARG A 85 -5.03 0.05 1.45
N ILE A 86 -3.88 0.57 1.82
CA ILE A 86 -2.64 -0.17 1.76
C ILE A 86 -2.41 -0.72 3.16
N GLY A 87 -2.75 -2.00 3.32
CA GLY A 87 -2.69 -2.66 4.62
C GLY A 87 -1.30 -3.12 5.00
N ARG A 88 -0.48 -3.46 3.98
CA ARG A 88 0.87 -3.97 4.21
C ARG A 88 1.80 -3.49 3.11
N LEU A 89 3.00 -3.10 3.52
CA LEU A 89 4.10 -2.76 2.62
C LEU A 89 5.39 -3.21 3.29
N ALA A 90 6.17 -4.03 2.62
CA ALA A 90 7.42 -4.54 3.19
C ALA A 90 8.45 -4.77 2.09
N VAL A 91 9.72 -4.58 2.44
CA VAL A 91 10.87 -4.81 1.55
C VAL A 91 11.87 -5.70 2.29
N ASP A 92 12.41 -6.69 1.59
CA ASP A 92 13.46 -7.57 2.14
C ASP A 92 14.62 -6.72 2.65
N HIS A 93 15.14 -7.05 3.83
CA HIS A 93 16.18 -6.25 4.47
C HIS A 93 17.45 -6.11 3.63
N ARG A 94 17.70 -7.07 2.73
CA ARG A 94 18.86 -7.03 1.83
C ARG A 94 18.73 -5.99 0.73
N GLN A 95 17.51 -5.53 0.42
CA GLN A 95 17.21 -4.56 -0.65
C GLN A 95 16.60 -3.25 -0.15
N GLN A 96 16.60 -2.96 1.15
CA GLN A 96 15.87 -1.79 1.68
C GLN A 96 16.42 -0.45 1.20
N ALA A 97 17.67 -0.37 0.81
CA ALA A 97 18.26 0.88 0.32
C ALA A 97 18.08 1.11 -1.19
N GLU A 98 17.39 0.22 -1.91
CA GLU A 98 17.30 0.24 -3.37
C GLU A 98 16.06 0.94 -3.93
N GLY A 99 15.22 1.53 -3.08
CA GLY A 99 14.03 2.26 -3.53
C GLY A 99 12.85 1.39 -3.89
N ILE A 100 12.84 0.11 -3.52
CA ILE A 100 11.75 -0.81 -3.85
C ILE A 100 10.44 -0.40 -3.18
N GLY A 101 10.50 0.09 -1.94
CA GLY A 101 9.31 0.58 -1.25
C GLY A 101 8.64 1.75 -1.97
N GLN A 102 9.44 2.67 -2.49
CA GLN A 102 8.95 3.80 -3.26
C GLN A 102 8.32 3.33 -4.59
N GLU A 103 8.93 2.35 -5.24
CA GLU A 103 8.40 1.80 -6.49
C GLU A 103 7.06 1.07 -6.27
N LEU A 104 6.96 0.30 -5.19
CA LEU A 104 5.70 -0.36 -4.82
C LEU A 104 4.61 0.67 -4.51
N MET A 105 4.95 1.74 -3.80
CA MET A 105 4.00 2.80 -3.50
C MET A 105 3.56 3.52 -4.77
N ALA A 106 4.50 3.85 -5.66
CA ALA A 106 4.17 4.49 -6.93
C ALA A 106 3.22 3.63 -7.76
N PHE A 107 3.45 2.32 -7.77
CA PHE A 107 2.56 1.36 -8.42
C PHE A 107 1.15 1.42 -7.82
N ALA A 108 1.04 1.42 -6.50
CA ALA A 108 -0.25 1.46 -5.81
C ALA A 108 -1.00 2.77 -6.07
N LEU A 109 -0.30 3.89 -6.09
CA LEU A 109 -0.91 5.20 -6.36
C LEU A 109 -1.40 5.29 -7.80
N GLN A 110 -0.64 4.75 -8.75
CA GLN A 110 -1.07 4.69 -10.15
C GLN A 110 -2.30 3.80 -10.30
N LEU A 111 -2.33 2.66 -9.61
CA LEU A 111 -3.49 1.78 -9.61
C LEU A 111 -4.72 2.47 -9.03
N ALA A 112 -4.54 3.25 -7.95
CA ALA A 112 -5.63 4.01 -7.34
C ALA A 112 -6.22 5.03 -8.33
N LEU A 113 -5.37 5.73 -9.08
CA LEU A 113 -5.83 6.68 -10.09
C LEU A 113 -6.64 5.99 -11.19
N GLU A 114 -6.17 4.84 -11.67
CA GLU A 114 -6.89 4.07 -12.68
C GLU A 114 -8.24 3.58 -12.14
N PHE A 115 -8.24 3.05 -10.92
CA PHE A 115 -9.44 2.56 -10.26
C PHE A 115 -10.48 3.68 -10.10
N SER A 116 -10.04 4.89 -9.78
CA SER A 116 -10.92 6.03 -9.56
C SER A 116 -11.63 6.49 -10.83
N GLN A 117 -11.17 6.06 -12.00
CA GLN A 117 -11.87 6.34 -13.27
C GLN A 117 -13.14 5.52 -13.44
N HIS A 118 -13.28 4.44 -12.68
CA HIS A 118 -14.41 3.50 -12.82
C HIS A 118 -15.32 3.47 -11.60
N VAL A 119 -14.79 3.75 -10.42
CA VAL A 119 -15.54 3.73 -9.16
C VAL A 119 -15.15 4.93 -8.30
N GLY A 120 -16.06 5.34 -7.41
CA GLY A 120 -15.78 6.43 -6.49
C GLY A 120 -14.65 6.08 -5.55
N LEU A 121 -13.65 6.96 -5.46
CA LEU A 121 -12.48 6.78 -4.60
C LEU A 121 -11.96 8.15 -4.22
N TYR A 122 -11.95 8.45 -2.91
CA TYR A 122 -11.53 9.76 -2.43
C TYR A 122 -10.04 9.84 -2.14
N ALA A 123 -9.49 8.80 -1.48
CA ALA A 123 -8.11 8.86 -0.98
C ALA A 123 -7.49 7.47 -0.89
N VAL A 124 -6.16 7.45 -0.80
CA VAL A 124 -5.41 6.27 -0.41
C VAL A 124 -5.07 6.40 1.07
N VAL A 125 -5.25 5.33 1.84
CA VAL A 125 -4.97 5.29 3.28
C VAL A 125 -3.95 4.21 3.56
N VAL A 126 -2.98 4.52 4.41
CA VAL A 126 -1.96 3.58 4.88
C VAL A 126 -1.98 3.50 6.39
N ASP A 127 -1.67 2.32 6.92
CA ASP A 127 -1.49 2.12 8.36
C ASP A 127 0.00 1.90 8.62
N ALA A 128 0.65 2.85 9.28
CA ALA A 128 2.07 2.75 9.62
C ALA A 128 2.23 1.91 10.88
N LYS A 129 3.20 1.02 10.89
CA LYS A 129 3.46 0.17 12.06
C LYS A 129 4.23 0.89 13.17
N HIS A 130 5.00 1.90 12.80
CA HIS A 130 5.86 2.63 13.74
C HIS A 130 6.26 3.97 13.14
N ALA A 131 6.96 4.79 13.93
CA ALA A 131 7.33 6.15 13.54
C ALA A 131 8.20 6.21 12.29
N LYS A 132 9.08 5.23 12.08
CA LYS A 132 9.94 5.19 10.90
C LYS A 132 9.12 4.98 9.63
N ALA A 133 8.16 4.08 9.66
CA ALA A 133 7.24 3.86 8.53
C ALA A 133 6.38 5.11 8.29
N LYS A 134 5.90 5.76 9.36
CA LYS A 134 5.15 6.99 9.25
C LYS A 134 5.96 8.07 8.51
N ALA A 135 7.23 8.25 8.89
CA ALA A 135 8.10 9.23 8.24
C ALA A 135 8.27 8.94 6.75
N PHE A 136 8.38 7.66 6.38
CA PHE A 136 8.45 7.25 4.98
C PHE A 136 7.18 7.70 4.23
N TYR A 137 6.00 7.43 4.77
CA TYR A 137 4.75 7.84 4.12
C TYR A 137 4.61 9.35 4.06
N GLU A 138 5.00 10.05 5.12
CA GLU A 138 4.96 11.52 5.12
C GLU A 138 5.87 12.11 4.05
N SER A 139 7.02 11.48 3.79
CA SER A 139 7.93 11.93 2.74
C SER A 139 7.32 11.80 1.35
N LEU A 140 6.31 10.95 1.19
CA LEU A 140 5.59 10.76 -0.07
C LEU A 140 4.34 11.64 -0.18
N GLY A 141 4.08 12.48 0.81
CA GLY A 141 2.97 13.42 0.79
C GLY A 141 1.73 13.01 1.58
N PHE A 142 1.79 11.88 2.29
CA PHE A 142 0.70 11.45 3.17
C PHE A 142 0.63 12.33 4.42
N THR A 143 -0.58 12.50 4.93
CA THR A 143 -0.86 13.29 6.13
C THR A 143 -1.48 12.39 7.19
N ALA A 144 -1.06 12.52 8.44
CA ALA A 144 -1.64 11.77 9.55
C ALA A 144 -3.10 12.17 9.76
N SER A 145 -3.95 11.18 10.06
CA SER A 145 -5.35 11.43 10.38
C SER A 145 -5.48 12.11 11.74
N LEU A 146 -6.65 12.72 11.99
CA LEU A 146 -6.86 13.52 13.18
C LEU A 146 -6.94 12.69 14.46
N ASP A 147 -7.42 11.45 14.35
CA ASP A 147 -7.67 10.59 15.52
C ASP A 147 -6.63 9.47 15.67
N ASP A 148 -5.77 9.24 14.70
CA ASP A 148 -4.74 8.20 14.76
C ASP A 148 -3.49 8.65 13.99
N ALA A 149 -2.44 8.94 14.73
CA ALA A 149 -1.18 9.45 14.16
C ALA A 149 -0.48 8.45 13.25
N LEU A 150 -0.77 7.14 13.36
CA LEU A 150 -0.18 6.10 12.53
C LEU A 150 -1.06 5.72 11.35
N CYS A 151 -2.24 6.30 11.22
CA CYS A 151 -3.10 6.15 10.04
C CYS A 151 -2.96 7.43 9.20
N LEU A 152 -2.45 7.27 7.98
CA LEU A 152 -2.17 8.41 7.11
C LEU A 152 -3.00 8.30 5.82
N TYR A 153 -3.31 9.44 5.24
CA TYR A 153 -4.12 9.49 4.02
C TYR A 153 -3.51 10.42 2.97
N LEU A 154 -3.84 10.16 1.71
CA LEU A 154 -3.45 11.00 0.58
C LEU A 154 -4.66 11.12 -0.34
N PRO A 155 -5.29 12.32 -0.42
CA PRO A 155 -6.43 12.52 -1.33
C PRO A 155 -5.99 12.34 -2.78
N LEU A 156 -6.83 11.69 -3.59
CA LEU A 156 -6.52 11.48 -5.01
C LEU A 156 -6.44 12.79 -5.78
N SER A 157 -7.17 13.83 -5.35
CA SER A 157 -7.08 15.16 -5.96
C SER A 157 -5.65 15.71 -5.92
N THR A 158 -4.89 15.38 -4.87
CA THR A 158 -3.47 15.75 -4.76
C THR A 158 -2.64 15.09 -5.86
N LEU A 159 -2.89 13.80 -6.11
CA LEU A 159 -2.19 13.06 -7.16
C LEU A 159 -2.55 13.55 -8.56
N GLN A 160 -3.82 13.86 -8.78
CA GLN A 160 -4.29 14.34 -10.07
C GLN A 160 -3.69 15.69 -10.44
N GLN A 161 -3.41 16.54 -9.46
CA GLN A 161 -2.77 17.84 -9.67
C GLN A 161 -1.29 17.72 -9.99
N ALA A 162 -0.63 16.61 -9.62
CA ALA A 162 0.79 16.39 -9.83
C ALA A 162 1.11 15.81 -11.22
N VAL A 163 0.11 15.47 -11.99
CA VAL A 163 0.27 14.85 -13.32
C VAL A 163 0.13 15.88 -14.44
#